data_6e447898afdeb1109cf3ceaf8109612e
#
_entry.id   6e447898afdeb1109cf3ceaf8109612e
#
_cell.length_a   1.000
_cell.length_b   1.000
_cell.length_c   1.000
_cell.angle_alpha   90.00
_cell.angle_beta   90.00
_cell.angle_gamma   90.00
#
_symmetry.space_group_name_H-M   'P 1'
#
loop_
_entity.id
_entity.type
_entity.pdbx_description
1 polymer ?
#
loop_
_entity_poly.entity_id
_entity_poly.type
_entity_poly.pdbx_seq_one_letter_code
_entity_poly.pdbx_strand_id
1 'polypeptide(L)'
;MKSFLLPVALVAAAATASPASAQTWPARPLRLVVPYAAGGPVDISARLLAAKLQAALGQPVVPENRPGAGGNIGVDFAAKSTPDGHTLVMSAIATLAINPSLYRSLPYDPLKDLKHVTLLVQVPNVLIVANELPARNVRELVALAKERPGKLDFGSGSTGSTGHLAGEMFKMMTGTFARWTTGNTVDESA
;
A
#
# COMPACT_ATOMS: atom_id res chain seq x y z
N MET A 1 -14.51 28.29 -64.64
CA MET A 1 -13.21 27.92 -64.07
C MET A 1 -13.12 27.97 -62.55
N LYS A 2 -14.21 28.17 -61.78
CA LYS A 2 -14.18 28.26 -60.29
C LYS A 2 -14.57 26.96 -59.53
N SER A 3 -15.11 25.94 -60.22
CA SER A 3 -15.65 24.76 -59.55
C SER A 3 -14.66 23.57 -59.40
N PHE A 4 -13.47 23.64 -59.98
CA PHE A 4 -12.49 22.54 -59.95
C PHE A 4 -11.44 22.67 -58.86
N LEU A 5 -11.36 23.81 -58.19
CA LEU A 5 -10.35 24.05 -57.13
C LEU A 5 -10.76 23.50 -55.76
N LEU A 6 -12.06 23.30 -55.51
CA LEU A 6 -12.59 22.81 -54.23
C LEU A 6 -12.20 21.35 -53.91
N PRO A 7 -12.34 20.38 -54.84
CA PRO A 7 -11.97 18.99 -54.59
C PRO A 7 -10.45 18.78 -54.43
N VAL A 8 -9.63 19.60 -55.11
CA VAL A 8 -8.14 19.50 -54.98
C VAL A 8 -7.68 19.98 -53.63
N ALA A 9 -8.29 21.02 -53.06
CA ALA A 9 -7.96 21.50 -51.70
C ALA A 9 -8.33 20.48 -50.59
N LEU A 10 -9.44 19.74 -50.77
CA LEU A 10 -9.86 18.72 -49.83
C LEU A 10 -8.93 17.49 -49.80
N VAL A 11 -8.43 17.08 -50.95
CA VAL A 11 -7.47 15.98 -51.08
C VAL A 11 -6.11 16.38 -50.54
N ALA A 12 -5.65 17.61 -50.73
CA ALA A 12 -4.39 18.10 -50.16
C ALA A 12 -4.44 18.21 -48.64
N ALA A 13 -5.57 18.54 -48.03
CA ALA A 13 -5.75 18.59 -46.59
C ALA A 13 -5.73 17.17 -45.94
N ALA A 14 -6.21 16.14 -46.63
CA ALA A 14 -6.17 14.77 -46.16
C ALA A 14 -4.75 14.15 -46.20
N ALA A 15 -3.87 14.62 -47.08
CA ALA A 15 -2.52 14.13 -47.24
C ALA A 15 -1.54 14.58 -46.10
N THR A 16 -1.93 15.60 -45.31
CA THR A 16 -1.14 16.12 -44.20
C THR A 16 -1.47 15.51 -42.83
N ALA A 17 -2.44 14.59 -42.76
CA ALA A 17 -2.73 13.86 -41.55
C ALA A 17 -1.59 12.86 -41.27
N SER A 18 -0.54 13.31 -40.61
CA SER A 18 0.49 12.43 -40.07
C SER A 18 -0.20 11.40 -39.18
N PRO A 19 0.11 10.08 -39.32
CA PRO A 19 -0.44 9.09 -38.41
C PRO A 19 -0.02 9.47 -37.00
N ALA A 20 -0.98 9.72 -36.13
CA ALA A 20 -0.71 9.90 -34.71
C ALA A 20 -0.07 8.62 -34.21
N SER A 21 1.26 8.58 -34.11
CA SER A 21 1.97 7.45 -33.55
C SER A 21 1.57 7.34 -32.10
N ALA A 22 0.81 6.31 -31.76
CA ALA A 22 0.47 6.02 -30.36
C ALA A 22 1.80 5.88 -29.59
N GLN A 23 2.03 6.76 -28.63
CA GLN A 23 3.20 6.65 -27.78
C GLN A 23 3.18 5.30 -27.09
N THR A 24 4.25 4.53 -27.23
CA THR A 24 4.41 3.25 -26.53
C THR A 24 4.45 3.52 -25.02
N TRP A 25 3.52 2.95 -24.28
CA TRP A 25 3.57 3.01 -22.82
C TRP A 25 4.43 1.85 -22.30
N PRO A 26 5.28 2.10 -21.31
CA PRO A 26 5.61 3.38 -20.66
C PRO A 26 6.63 4.20 -21.46
N ALA A 27 6.35 5.50 -21.67
CA ALA A 27 7.24 6.41 -22.41
C ALA A 27 8.32 7.06 -21.52
N ARG A 28 8.24 6.92 -20.20
CA ARG A 28 9.13 7.52 -19.20
C ARG A 28 9.19 6.63 -17.94
N PRO A 29 10.13 6.84 -17.02
CA PRO A 29 10.20 6.09 -15.77
C PRO A 29 8.88 6.07 -14.98
N LEU A 30 8.59 4.92 -14.36
CA LEU A 30 7.46 4.75 -13.47
C LEU A 30 7.88 5.04 -12.03
N ARG A 31 7.00 5.69 -11.29
CA ARG A 31 7.12 5.87 -9.85
C ARG A 31 6.31 4.79 -9.15
N LEU A 32 6.92 4.05 -8.24
CA LEU A 32 6.25 3.09 -7.37
C LEU A 32 6.23 3.63 -5.94
N VAL A 33 5.12 4.26 -5.57
CA VAL A 33 4.94 4.82 -4.22
C VAL A 33 4.79 3.69 -3.21
N VAL A 34 5.59 3.76 -2.13
CA VAL A 34 5.52 2.87 -0.98
C VAL A 34 5.10 3.71 0.22
N PRO A 35 3.85 3.59 0.71
CA PRO A 35 3.31 4.45 1.75
C PRO A 35 3.80 4.10 3.17
N TYR A 36 4.93 3.41 3.28
CA TYR A 36 5.51 2.95 4.54
C TYR A 36 7.01 3.21 4.59
N ALA A 37 7.61 3.09 5.78
CA ALA A 37 9.04 3.24 5.98
C ALA A 37 9.85 2.23 5.15
N ALA A 38 11.05 2.63 4.77
CA ALA A 38 11.99 1.76 4.08
C ALA A 38 12.39 0.55 4.95
N GLY A 39 12.63 -0.60 4.32
CA GLY A 39 13.04 -1.84 4.98
C GLY A 39 11.88 -2.69 5.53
N GLY A 40 10.65 -2.17 5.54
CA GLY A 40 9.46 -2.95 5.91
C GLY A 40 9.03 -3.94 4.82
N PRO A 41 8.10 -4.89 5.14
CA PRO A 41 7.67 -5.93 4.19
C PRO A 41 7.13 -5.39 2.86
N VAL A 42 6.40 -4.28 2.89
CA VAL A 42 5.87 -3.64 1.69
C VAL A 42 6.99 -3.04 0.85
N ASP A 43 7.98 -2.39 1.48
CA ASP A 43 9.12 -1.81 0.76
C ASP A 43 10.01 -2.88 0.10
N ILE A 44 10.31 -3.96 0.84
CA ILE A 44 11.07 -5.09 0.30
C ILE A 44 10.36 -5.68 -0.92
N SER A 45 9.06 -5.94 -0.80
CA SER A 45 8.25 -6.47 -1.89
C SER A 45 8.17 -5.50 -3.07
N ALA A 46 8.06 -4.19 -2.82
CA ALA A 46 8.03 -3.16 -3.85
C ALA A 46 9.35 -3.10 -4.65
N ARG A 47 10.49 -3.22 -3.97
CA ARG A 47 11.80 -3.23 -4.63
C ARG A 47 12.02 -4.47 -5.49
N LEU A 48 11.59 -5.64 -5.01
CA LEU A 48 11.62 -6.87 -5.80
C LEU A 48 10.72 -6.78 -7.04
N LEU A 49 9.51 -6.23 -6.88
CA LEU A 49 8.59 -5.98 -7.98
C LEU A 49 9.17 -4.98 -9.00
N ALA A 50 9.72 -3.85 -8.50
CA ALA A 50 10.28 -2.81 -9.35
C ALA A 50 11.36 -3.36 -10.30
N ALA A 51 12.27 -4.21 -9.81
CA ALA A 51 13.30 -4.84 -10.62
C ALA A 51 12.70 -5.71 -11.74
N LYS A 52 11.63 -6.48 -11.44
CA LYS A 52 10.94 -7.32 -12.43
C LYS A 52 10.15 -6.50 -13.45
N LEU A 53 9.45 -5.47 -12.99
CA LEU A 53 8.72 -4.57 -13.88
C LEU A 53 9.67 -3.79 -14.80
N GLN A 54 10.80 -3.30 -14.29
CA GLN A 54 11.82 -2.63 -15.12
C GLN A 54 12.30 -3.53 -16.26
N ALA A 55 12.58 -4.80 -15.95
CA ALA A 55 13.02 -5.76 -16.97
C ALA A 55 11.92 -6.04 -18.02
N ALA A 56 10.67 -6.10 -17.60
CA ALA A 56 9.54 -6.40 -18.48
C ALA A 56 9.08 -5.19 -19.33
N LEU A 57 9.16 -3.98 -18.77
CA LEU A 57 8.62 -2.77 -19.39
C LEU A 57 9.69 -1.95 -20.14
N GLY A 58 10.98 -2.27 -19.95
CA GLY A 58 12.09 -1.54 -20.58
C GLY A 58 12.27 -0.11 -20.07
N GLN A 59 11.60 0.28 -18.99
CA GLN A 59 11.70 1.61 -18.36
C GLN A 59 12.01 1.46 -16.88
N PRO A 60 12.78 2.40 -16.29
CA PRO A 60 13.05 2.39 -14.86
C PRO A 60 11.76 2.41 -14.04
N VAL A 61 11.70 1.60 -12.98
CA VAL A 61 10.63 1.62 -11.97
C VAL A 61 11.26 2.00 -10.63
N VAL A 62 10.93 3.19 -10.13
CA VAL A 62 11.59 3.80 -8.98
C VAL A 62 10.70 3.70 -7.74
N PRO A 63 11.06 2.86 -6.74
CA PRO A 63 10.37 2.86 -5.45
C PRO A 63 10.62 4.15 -4.68
N GLU A 64 9.55 4.78 -4.21
CA GLU A 64 9.60 6.03 -3.45
C GLU A 64 8.82 5.87 -2.13
N ASN A 65 9.52 5.87 -1.00
CA ASN A 65 8.89 5.77 0.31
C ASN A 65 8.25 7.10 0.71
N ARG A 66 6.94 7.06 1.03
CA ARG A 66 6.15 8.20 1.54
C ARG A 66 5.36 7.78 2.77
N PRO A 67 6.01 7.58 3.91
CA PRO A 67 5.36 7.16 5.14
C PRO A 67 4.53 8.29 5.76
N GLY A 68 3.71 7.92 6.75
CA GLY A 68 2.96 8.84 7.60
C GLY A 68 1.46 8.58 7.61
N ALA A 69 0.81 8.92 8.73
CA ALA A 69 -0.62 8.72 8.98
C ALA A 69 -1.12 7.30 8.64
N GLY A 70 -0.39 6.26 9.08
CA GLY A 70 -0.75 4.87 8.77
C GLY A 70 -0.69 4.51 7.28
N GLY A 71 0.07 5.25 6.47
CA GLY A 71 0.20 5.07 5.02
C GLY A 71 -0.70 6.00 4.19
N ASN A 72 -1.60 6.76 4.83
CA ASN A 72 -2.55 7.61 4.11
C ASN A 72 -1.86 8.71 3.28
N ILE A 73 -0.72 9.25 3.74
CA ILE A 73 0.02 10.29 3.00
C ILE A 73 0.49 9.77 1.63
N GLY A 74 1.09 8.59 1.59
CA GLY A 74 1.57 8.02 0.33
C GLY A 74 0.44 7.61 -0.61
N VAL A 75 -0.66 7.08 -0.09
CA VAL A 75 -1.82 6.70 -0.91
C VAL A 75 -2.53 7.93 -1.46
N ASP A 76 -2.71 8.98 -0.67
CA ASP A 76 -3.28 10.27 -1.11
C ASP A 76 -2.45 10.89 -2.24
N PHE A 77 -1.12 10.86 -2.09
CA PHE A 77 -0.22 11.34 -3.15
C PHE A 77 -0.42 10.57 -4.46
N ALA A 78 -0.54 9.22 -4.40
CA ALA A 78 -0.77 8.42 -5.59
C ALA A 78 -2.15 8.67 -6.20
N ALA A 79 -3.19 8.77 -5.37
CA ALA A 79 -4.57 9.04 -5.79
C ALA A 79 -4.72 10.39 -6.53
N LYS A 80 -3.94 11.40 -6.12
CA LYS A 80 -3.92 12.73 -6.74
C LYS A 80 -2.92 12.88 -7.89
N SER A 81 -2.17 11.85 -8.20
CA SER A 81 -1.23 11.86 -9.34
C SER A 81 -1.98 11.77 -10.67
N THR A 82 -1.32 12.22 -11.75
CA THR A 82 -1.89 12.10 -13.10
C THR A 82 -2.24 10.64 -13.41
N PRO A 83 -3.46 10.32 -13.86
CA PRO A 83 -3.92 8.96 -14.10
C PRO A 83 -3.44 8.39 -15.45
N ASP A 84 -2.16 8.54 -15.77
CA ASP A 84 -1.52 8.11 -17.01
C ASP A 84 -0.77 6.76 -16.88
N GLY A 85 -0.88 6.11 -15.72
CA GLY A 85 -0.24 4.83 -15.45
C GLY A 85 1.23 4.91 -15.04
N HIS A 86 1.86 6.11 -14.96
CA HIS A 86 3.26 6.24 -14.56
C HIS A 86 3.45 6.41 -13.04
N THR A 87 2.39 6.55 -12.28
CA THR A 87 2.43 6.50 -10.81
C THR A 87 1.64 5.30 -10.33
N LEU A 88 2.34 4.38 -9.69
CA LEU A 88 1.79 3.19 -9.05
C LEU A 88 1.91 3.34 -7.54
N VAL A 89 1.04 2.69 -6.77
CA VAL A 89 1.18 2.58 -5.32
C VAL A 89 1.14 1.11 -4.91
N MET A 90 2.12 0.70 -4.13
CA MET A 90 2.11 -0.61 -3.48
C MET A 90 1.65 -0.43 -2.05
N SER A 91 0.37 -0.69 -1.82
CA SER A 91 -0.29 -0.46 -0.55
C SER A 91 -0.63 -1.75 0.18
N ALA A 92 -1.15 -1.64 1.38
CA ALA A 92 -1.61 -2.76 2.20
C ALA A 92 -3.10 -2.61 2.52
N ILE A 93 -3.69 -3.67 3.06
CA ILE A 93 -5.11 -3.71 3.46
C ILE A 93 -5.49 -2.55 4.41
N ALA A 94 -4.53 -2.07 5.22
CA ALA A 94 -4.77 -0.95 6.14
C ALA A 94 -5.34 0.27 5.41
N THR A 95 -4.65 0.77 4.40
CA THR A 95 -5.03 1.98 3.68
C THR A 95 -6.18 1.78 2.70
N LEU A 96 -6.40 0.56 2.22
CA LEU A 96 -7.41 0.27 1.21
C LEU A 96 -8.77 -0.15 1.81
N ALA A 97 -8.77 -0.82 2.96
CA ALA A 97 -10.00 -1.37 3.54
C ALA A 97 -10.24 -0.99 5.01
N ILE A 98 -9.19 -0.84 5.83
CA ILE A 98 -9.35 -0.58 7.27
C ILE A 98 -9.51 0.92 7.53
N ASN A 99 -8.64 1.74 6.97
CA ASN A 99 -8.62 3.19 7.23
C ASN A 99 -9.93 3.91 6.86
N PRO A 100 -10.67 3.51 5.80
CA PRO A 100 -12.00 4.08 5.54
C PRO A 100 -12.99 3.96 6.71
N SER A 101 -12.87 2.91 7.52
CA SER A 101 -13.71 2.72 8.71
C SER A 101 -13.07 3.26 10.00
N LEU A 102 -11.77 3.45 10.01
CA LEU A 102 -11.00 3.86 11.20
C LEU A 102 -10.90 5.38 11.33
N TYR A 103 -10.71 6.08 10.21
CA TYR A 103 -10.53 7.54 10.19
C TYR A 103 -11.85 8.24 9.89
N ARG A 104 -12.14 9.32 10.62
CA ARG A 104 -13.33 10.15 10.39
C ARG A 104 -13.34 10.82 9.01
N SER A 105 -12.17 11.10 8.49
CA SER A 105 -11.98 11.72 7.18
C SER A 105 -10.70 11.19 6.57
N LEU A 106 -10.79 10.70 5.34
CA LEU A 106 -9.64 10.36 4.50
C LEU A 106 -9.57 11.36 3.34
N PRO A 107 -8.35 11.73 2.90
CA PRO A 107 -8.18 12.64 1.76
C PRO A 107 -8.34 11.95 0.40
N TYR A 108 -8.67 10.65 0.37
CA TYR A 108 -8.89 9.83 -0.82
C TYR A 108 -10.00 8.81 -0.58
N ASP A 109 -10.62 8.35 -1.66
CA ASP A 109 -11.54 7.20 -1.68
C ASP A 109 -10.83 6.03 -2.38
N PRO A 110 -10.50 4.94 -1.66
CA PRO A 110 -9.73 3.83 -2.26
C PRO A 110 -10.46 3.11 -3.39
N LEU A 111 -11.77 3.22 -3.49
CA LEU A 111 -12.55 2.57 -4.54
C LEU A 111 -12.77 3.46 -5.78
N LYS A 112 -12.72 4.79 -5.61
CA LYS A 112 -12.97 5.74 -6.69
C LYS A 112 -11.69 6.35 -7.27
N ASP A 113 -10.74 6.69 -6.38
CA ASP A 113 -9.55 7.46 -6.75
C ASP A 113 -8.37 6.58 -7.18
N LEU A 114 -8.50 5.25 -6.98
CA LEU A 114 -7.47 4.28 -7.33
C LEU A 114 -8.00 3.21 -8.28
N LYS A 115 -7.19 2.86 -9.28
CA LYS A 115 -7.43 1.70 -10.12
C LYS A 115 -6.67 0.50 -9.56
N HIS A 116 -7.38 -0.45 -8.97
CA HIS A 116 -6.79 -1.69 -8.47
C HIS A 116 -6.28 -2.56 -9.61
N VAL A 117 -5.04 -3.04 -9.52
CA VAL A 117 -4.39 -3.85 -10.54
C VAL A 117 -4.39 -5.33 -10.14
N THR A 118 -3.77 -5.66 -9.02
CA THR A 118 -3.68 -7.05 -8.55
C THR A 118 -3.27 -7.13 -7.07
N LEU A 119 -3.53 -8.28 -6.45
CA LEU A 119 -2.95 -8.67 -5.18
C LEU A 119 -1.60 -9.34 -5.44
N LEU A 120 -0.51 -8.72 -4.95
CA LEU A 120 0.85 -9.18 -5.21
C LEU A 120 1.34 -10.20 -4.19
N VAL A 121 1.04 -10.01 -2.91
CA VAL A 121 1.56 -10.82 -1.82
C VAL A 121 0.59 -10.84 -0.65
N GLN A 122 0.56 -11.95 0.05
CA GLN A 122 -0.11 -12.11 1.34
C GLN A 122 0.94 -12.46 2.39
N VAL A 123 0.95 -11.71 3.50
CA VAL A 123 1.87 -11.94 4.62
C VAL A 123 1.03 -12.27 5.85
N PRO A 124 1.15 -13.46 6.42
CA PRO A 124 0.45 -13.82 7.65
C PRO A 124 1.03 -13.06 8.85
N ASN A 125 0.18 -12.71 9.80
CA ASN A 125 0.64 -12.29 11.11
C ASN A 125 1.05 -13.50 11.94
N VAL A 126 2.12 -13.38 12.72
CA VAL A 126 2.59 -14.39 13.66
C VAL A 126 2.57 -13.80 15.06
N LEU A 127 1.95 -14.52 15.99
CA LEU A 127 2.01 -14.18 17.42
C LEU A 127 3.30 -14.74 18.00
N ILE A 128 4.15 -13.86 18.50
CA ILE A 128 5.37 -14.22 19.22
C ILE A 128 5.29 -13.69 20.65
N VAL A 129 5.99 -14.33 21.55
CA VAL A 129 6.12 -13.92 22.94
C VAL A 129 7.59 -13.91 23.35
N ALA A 130 7.94 -13.10 24.34
CA ALA A 130 9.27 -13.09 24.92
C ALA A 130 9.61 -14.46 25.52
N ASN A 131 10.86 -14.87 25.43
CA ASN A 131 11.31 -16.20 25.93
C ASN A 131 11.09 -16.38 27.42
N GLU A 132 11.14 -15.29 28.16
CA GLU A 132 10.96 -15.24 29.63
C GLU A 132 9.50 -15.38 30.04
N LEU A 133 8.56 -15.21 29.11
CA LEU A 133 7.13 -15.32 29.40
C LEU A 133 6.80 -16.82 29.63
N PRO A 134 6.18 -17.19 30.77
CA PRO A 134 5.85 -18.57 31.07
C PRO A 134 4.59 -19.04 30.31
N ALA A 135 4.63 -18.96 28.99
CA ALA A 135 3.55 -19.40 28.10
C ALA A 135 4.17 -20.03 26.83
N ARG A 136 3.87 -21.30 26.58
CA ARG A 136 4.40 -22.08 25.45
C ARG A 136 3.39 -22.28 24.33
N ASN A 137 2.16 -21.88 24.53
CA ASN A 137 1.07 -21.96 23.57
C ASN A 137 0.01 -20.90 23.88
N VAL A 138 -0.94 -20.74 22.97
CA VAL A 138 -2.00 -19.72 23.07
C VAL A 138 -2.86 -19.90 24.32
N ARG A 139 -3.15 -21.14 24.73
CA ARG A 139 -3.97 -21.43 25.93
C ARG A 139 -3.30 -20.93 27.18
N GLU A 140 -2.01 -21.19 27.34
CA GLU A 140 -1.22 -20.72 28.47
C GLU A 140 -1.09 -19.18 28.48
N LEU A 141 -0.91 -18.58 27.31
CA LEU A 141 -0.88 -17.12 27.18
C LEU A 141 -2.22 -16.48 27.60
N VAL A 142 -3.34 -17.06 27.19
CA VAL A 142 -4.68 -16.59 27.60
C VAL A 142 -4.86 -16.74 29.11
N ALA A 143 -4.47 -17.88 29.72
CA ALA A 143 -4.54 -18.08 31.16
C ALA A 143 -3.72 -17.01 31.90
N LEU A 144 -2.46 -16.82 31.50
CA LEU A 144 -1.57 -15.82 32.09
C LEU A 144 -2.13 -14.38 31.94
N ALA A 145 -2.70 -14.05 30.78
CA ALA A 145 -3.30 -12.73 30.56
C ALA A 145 -4.54 -12.48 31.43
N LYS A 146 -5.31 -13.55 31.74
CA LYS A 146 -6.44 -13.47 32.67
C LYS A 146 -6.00 -13.37 34.13
N GLU A 147 -4.92 -14.01 34.52
CA GLU A 147 -4.33 -13.88 35.85
C GLU A 147 -3.74 -12.48 36.09
N ARG A 148 -3.28 -11.82 35.04
CA ARG A 148 -2.54 -10.53 35.12
C ARG A 148 -3.17 -9.49 34.20
N PRO A 149 -4.44 -9.07 34.42
CA PRO A 149 -5.14 -8.15 33.54
C PRO A 149 -4.42 -6.80 33.48
N GLY A 150 -4.11 -6.33 32.24
CA GLY A 150 -3.44 -5.07 31.99
C GLY A 150 -1.94 -5.04 32.34
N LYS A 151 -1.34 -6.19 32.65
CA LYS A 151 0.10 -6.30 32.97
C LYS A 151 0.93 -6.81 31.78
N LEU A 152 0.29 -7.35 30.76
CA LEU A 152 0.97 -7.74 29.54
C LEU A 152 0.84 -6.61 28.52
N ASP A 153 1.94 -6.33 27.85
CA ASP A 153 1.99 -5.42 26.72
C ASP A 153 2.14 -6.23 25.43
N PHE A 154 1.54 -5.77 24.36
CA PHE A 154 1.81 -6.29 23.03
C PHE A 154 2.15 -5.16 22.07
N GLY A 155 3.18 -5.39 21.27
CA GLY A 155 3.62 -4.48 20.22
C GLY A 155 3.09 -4.90 18.87
N SER A 156 2.74 -3.91 18.05
CA SER A 156 2.45 -4.13 16.64
C SER A 156 2.85 -2.88 15.85
N GLY A 157 2.67 -2.91 14.52
CA GLY A 157 2.85 -1.72 13.68
C GLY A 157 1.92 -0.57 14.07
N SER A 158 1.74 0.36 13.16
CA SER A 158 0.89 1.55 13.39
C SER A 158 -0.57 1.20 13.73
N THR A 159 -1.28 2.18 14.27
CA THR A 159 -2.74 2.11 14.46
C THR A 159 -3.43 1.67 13.18
N GLY A 160 -4.36 0.71 13.28
CA GLY A 160 -5.07 0.15 12.12
C GLY A 160 -4.27 -0.84 11.29
N SER A 161 -3.02 -1.17 11.66
CA SER A 161 -2.30 -2.28 11.04
C SER A 161 -2.99 -3.62 11.30
N THR A 162 -2.72 -4.61 10.46
CA THR A 162 -3.28 -5.96 10.64
C THR A 162 -2.84 -6.58 11.96
N GLY A 163 -1.61 -6.31 12.42
CA GLY A 163 -1.13 -6.75 13.73
C GLY A 163 -1.89 -6.12 14.89
N HIS A 164 -2.16 -4.81 14.81
CA HIS A 164 -2.98 -4.12 15.82
C HIS A 164 -4.39 -4.72 15.90
N LEU A 165 -5.09 -4.85 14.76
CA LEU A 165 -6.44 -5.41 14.74
C LEU A 165 -6.47 -6.88 15.17
N ALA A 166 -5.46 -7.68 14.81
CA ALA A 166 -5.36 -9.07 15.27
C ALA A 166 -5.21 -9.14 16.79
N GLY A 167 -4.41 -8.26 17.39
CA GLY A 167 -4.27 -8.16 18.86
C GLY A 167 -5.59 -7.75 19.52
N GLU A 168 -6.29 -6.75 18.99
CA GLU A 168 -7.60 -6.35 19.51
C GLU A 168 -8.63 -7.48 19.39
N MET A 169 -8.68 -8.18 18.25
CA MET A 169 -9.52 -9.37 18.07
C MET A 169 -9.18 -10.47 19.07
N PHE A 170 -7.89 -10.73 19.28
CA PHE A 170 -7.44 -11.72 20.27
C PHE A 170 -7.98 -11.38 21.67
N LYS A 171 -7.87 -10.12 22.11
CA LYS A 171 -8.41 -9.66 23.39
C LYS A 171 -9.93 -9.86 23.49
N MET A 172 -10.65 -9.48 22.45
CA MET A 172 -12.10 -9.64 22.40
C MET A 172 -12.52 -11.11 22.47
N MET A 173 -11.90 -11.98 21.66
CA MET A 173 -12.27 -13.40 21.58
C MET A 173 -11.91 -14.18 22.85
N THR A 174 -10.89 -13.76 23.57
CA THR A 174 -10.38 -14.47 24.75
C THR A 174 -10.85 -13.87 26.08
N GLY A 175 -11.47 -12.67 26.04
CA GLY A 175 -11.83 -11.92 27.23
C GLY A 175 -10.60 -11.51 28.06
N THR A 176 -9.47 -11.24 27.40
CA THR A 176 -8.23 -10.80 28.05
C THR A 176 -8.03 -9.31 27.88
N PHE A 177 -7.18 -8.73 28.74
CA PHE A 177 -6.79 -7.33 28.65
C PHE A 177 -5.27 -7.21 28.62
N ALA A 178 -4.73 -6.77 27.49
CA ALA A 178 -3.32 -6.43 27.33
C ALA A 178 -3.23 -4.99 26.79
N ARG A 179 -2.22 -4.24 27.20
CA ARG A 179 -1.98 -2.88 26.71
C ARG A 179 -1.31 -2.97 25.32
N TRP A 180 -1.76 -2.12 24.42
CA TRP A 180 -1.13 -2.02 23.12
C TRP A 180 -0.12 -0.90 23.06
N THR A 181 1.04 -1.18 22.45
CA THR A 181 2.07 -0.21 22.17
C THR A 181 2.40 -0.19 20.68
N THR A 182 2.63 1.00 20.13
CA THR A 182 3.17 1.11 18.77
C THR A 182 4.69 0.96 18.86
N GLY A 183 5.22 -0.13 18.32
CA GLY A 183 6.66 -0.24 18.11
C GLY A 183 6.94 -0.15 16.61
N ASN A 184 7.64 0.88 16.18
CA ASN A 184 8.32 0.83 14.89
C ASN A 184 9.68 0.14 14.98
N THR A 185 10.10 -0.21 16.19
CA THR A 185 11.38 -0.86 16.49
C THR A 185 11.19 -1.90 17.59
N VAL A 186 11.83 -3.02 17.42
CA VAL A 186 11.92 -4.13 18.39
C VAL A 186 12.67 -3.70 19.66
N ASP A 187 13.26 -2.52 19.68
CA ASP A 187 14.16 -2.03 20.72
C ASP A 187 13.48 -1.21 21.83
N GLU A 188 12.20 -0.86 21.73
CA GLU A 188 11.53 -0.01 22.73
C GLU A 188 10.61 -0.78 23.69
N SER A 189 10.57 -2.12 23.61
CA SER A 189 9.70 -2.97 24.45
C SER A 189 10.46 -3.97 25.33
N ALA A 190 11.75 -3.74 25.56
CA ALA A 190 12.55 -4.52 26.49
C ALA A 190 12.57 -3.92 27.91
#